data_6dea6896ee1dd40b1f9c3d7bcbf58973
#
_entry.id   6dea6896ee1dd40b1f9c3d7bcbf58973
#
_cell.length_a   1.000
_cell.length_b   1.000
_cell.length_c   1.000
_cell.angle_alpha   90.00
_cell.angle_beta   90.00
_cell.angle_gamma   90.00
#
_symmetry.space_group_name_H-M   'P 1'
#
loop_
_entity.id
_entity.type
_entity.pdbx_description
1 polymer ?
#
loop_
_entity_poly.entity_id
_entity_poly.type
_entity_poly.pdbx_seq_one_letter_code
_entity_poly.pdbx_strand_id
1 'polypeptide(L)'
;MTKPDGINILTDTASLIEINGEPLAGTTLKKITQLERHSRNFIARSPFCMLATSSNEGCDASPRGDAPGFVYCLDDTTLLIPERPGNRIADSMSNIINHSEIGLLFLIPGRDDTLRVNGHGYLTDHPPYLKLLAARAKTPKLAIMLDITELYFHCPKAFIRSGLWDTSRHMPADELPTLGRMILEQINGEPPSKELQDNIDKALDEDSRENLY
;
A
#
# COMPACT_ATOMS: atom_id res chain seq x y z
N MET A 1 -16.62 2.87 21.35
CA MET A 1 -17.84 2.48 20.62
C MET A 1 -18.48 1.31 21.33
N THR A 2 -19.74 1.44 21.74
CA THR A 2 -20.52 0.30 22.27
C THR A 2 -20.86 -0.63 21.13
N LYS A 3 -20.53 -1.91 21.29
CA LYS A 3 -20.89 -2.96 20.32
C LYS A 3 -22.41 -3.08 20.26
N PRO A 4 -23.03 -3.32 19.08
CA PRO A 4 -24.47 -3.55 19.00
C PRO A 4 -24.88 -4.76 19.82
N ASP A 5 -26.03 -4.67 20.53
CA ASP A 5 -26.58 -5.79 21.31
C ASP A 5 -26.97 -6.95 20.39
N GLY A 6 -26.72 -8.18 20.85
CA GLY A 6 -27.11 -9.41 20.15
C GLY A 6 -26.15 -9.88 19.04
N ILE A 7 -24.98 -9.22 18.86
CA ILE A 7 -23.94 -9.67 17.93
C ILE A 7 -22.95 -10.59 18.65
N ASN A 8 -22.78 -11.81 18.12
CA ASN A 8 -21.74 -12.72 18.57
C ASN A 8 -20.38 -12.27 18.01
N ILE A 9 -19.46 -11.86 18.88
CA ILE A 9 -18.11 -11.43 18.52
C ILE A 9 -17.13 -12.50 18.99
N LEU A 10 -16.35 -13.04 18.04
CA LEU A 10 -15.31 -14.00 18.37
C LEU A 10 -14.15 -13.26 19.06
N THR A 11 -13.76 -13.75 20.22
CA THR A 11 -12.71 -13.15 21.06
C THR A 11 -11.50 -14.05 21.25
N ASP A 12 -11.51 -15.25 20.70
CA ASP A 12 -10.45 -16.23 20.80
C ASP A 12 -10.24 -17.01 19.48
N THR A 13 -9.02 -17.53 19.32
CA THR A 13 -8.62 -18.26 18.11
C THR A 13 -9.22 -19.67 18.02
N ALA A 14 -9.63 -20.29 19.13
CA ALA A 14 -10.26 -21.61 19.11
C ALA A 14 -11.62 -21.54 18.43
N SER A 15 -12.45 -20.57 18.80
CA SER A 15 -13.73 -20.29 18.14
C SER A 15 -13.57 -19.97 16.64
N LEU A 16 -12.49 -19.25 16.27
CA LEU A 16 -12.18 -19.01 14.87
C LEU A 16 -11.86 -20.29 14.12
N ILE A 17 -11.06 -21.20 14.70
CA ILE A 17 -10.70 -22.49 14.11
C ILE A 17 -11.92 -23.40 13.98
N GLU A 18 -12.80 -23.42 14.98
CA GLU A 18 -14.05 -24.19 14.94
C GLU A 18 -14.93 -23.82 13.74
N ILE A 19 -15.02 -22.52 13.42
CA ILE A 19 -15.85 -22.00 12.31
C ILE A 19 -15.15 -22.12 10.96
N ASN A 20 -13.85 -21.74 10.90
CA ASN A 20 -13.12 -21.59 9.65
C ASN A 20 -12.32 -22.85 9.24
N GLY A 21 -12.13 -23.77 10.18
CA GLY A 21 -11.27 -24.94 10.03
C GLY A 21 -9.80 -24.63 10.26
N GLU A 22 -9.01 -25.68 10.40
CA GLU A 22 -7.56 -25.59 10.50
C GLU A 22 -6.94 -25.14 9.17
N PRO A 23 -5.80 -24.44 9.20
CA PRO A 23 -5.06 -24.10 8.00
C PRO A 23 -4.76 -25.34 7.14
N LEU A 24 -4.98 -25.24 5.84
CA LEU A 24 -4.69 -26.36 4.93
C LEU A 24 -3.22 -26.74 5.03
N ALA A 25 -2.94 -28.05 5.02
CA ALA A 25 -1.58 -28.58 5.05
C ALA A 25 -0.70 -27.92 3.97
N GLY A 26 0.49 -27.48 4.35
CA GLY A 26 1.46 -26.83 3.45
C GLY A 26 1.24 -25.33 3.23
N THR A 27 0.12 -24.72 3.65
CA THR A 27 -0.07 -23.27 3.46
C THR A 27 0.88 -22.42 4.29
N THR A 28 1.36 -22.93 5.40
CA THR A 28 2.37 -22.29 6.26
C THR A 28 3.79 -22.46 5.74
N LEU A 29 4.05 -23.53 4.96
CA LEU A 29 5.39 -23.83 4.43
C LEU A 29 5.86 -22.85 3.34
N LYS A 30 4.93 -22.09 2.75
CA LYS A 30 5.28 -21.07 1.74
C LYS A 30 5.87 -19.79 2.33
N LYS A 31 5.78 -19.62 3.65
CA LYS A 31 6.34 -18.47 4.36
C LYS A 31 7.85 -18.62 4.47
N ILE A 32 8.57 -17.66 3.93
CA ILE A 32 10.03 -17.59 3.96
C ILE A 32 10.47 -16.26 4.55
N THR A 33 11.73 -16.15 4.95
CA THR A 33 12.30 -14.98 5.63
C THR A 33 13.32 -14.23 4.78
N GLN A 34 13.59 -14.71 3.56
CA GLN A 34 14.57 -14.13 2.64
C GLN A 34 14.02 -14.08 1.22
N LEU A 35 14.42 -13.07 0.47
CA LEU A 35 14.11 -12.92 -0.94
C LEU A 35 14.76 -14.05 -1.76
N GLU A 36 13.94 -14.71 -2.54
CA GLU A 36 14.40 -15.69 -3.53
C GLU A 36 14.15 -15.17 -4.96
N ARG A 37 14.51 -15.94 -5.96
CA ARG A 37 14.43 -15.53 -7.38
C ARG A 37 13.04 -15.04 -7.80
N HIS A 38 11.95 -15.67 -7.34
CA HIS A 38 10.59 -15.33 -7.79
C HIS A 38 10.08 -14.08 -7.10
N SER A 39 10.32 -13.89 -5.79
CA SER A 39 9.98 -12.68 -5.06
C SER A 39 10.73 -11.46 -5.60
N ARG A 40 12.04 -11.58 -5.88
CA ARG A 40 12.83 -10.52 -6.52
C ARG A 40 12.27 -10.17 -7.91
N ASN A 41 11.94 -11.17 -8.72
CA ASN A 41 11.34 -10.97 -10.04
C ASN A 41 9.96 -10.30 -9.96
N PHE A 42 9.16 -10.61 -8.94
CA PHE A 42 7.86 -10.00 -8.72
C PHE A 42 8.00 -8.52 -8.33
N ILE A 43 8.85 -8.22 -7.35
CA ILE A 43 9.15 -6.84 -6.91
C ILE A 43 9.68 -6.01 -8.09
N ALA A 44 10.61 -6.55 -8.88
CA ALA A 44 11.18 -5.85 -10.04
C ALA A 44 10.15 -5.52 -11.13
N ARG A 45 8.99 -6.16 -11.16
CA ARG A 45 7.90 -5.91 -12.13
C ARG A 45 6.70 -5.18 -11.54
N SER A 46 6.68 -5.01 -10.24
CA SER A 46 5.58 -4.33 -9.55
C SER A 46 5.74 -2.82 -9.63
N PRO A 47 4.78 -2.09 -10.23
CA PRO A 47 4.74 -0.64 -10.21
C PRO A 47 4.02 -0.09 -8.99
N PHE A 48 3.45 -0.96 -8.14
CA PHE A 48 2.56 -0.54 -7.06
C PHE A 48 2.65 -1.49 -5.87
N CYS A 49 2.59 -0.93 -4.67
CA CYS A 49 2.33 -1.71 -3.46
C CYS A 49 1.47 -0.90 -2.46
N MET A 50 0.76 -1.62 -1.60
CA MET A 50 0.16 -1.05 -0.39
C MET A 50 1.19 -1.15 0.74
N LEU A 51 1.42 -0.04 1.45
CA LEU A 51 2.18 0.00 2.69
C LEU A 51 1.21 0.06 3.86
N ALA A 52 1.25 -0.93 4.73
CA ALA A 52 0.52 -0.97 6.00
C ALA A 52 1.47 -0.59 7.14
N THR A 53 1.02 0.31 7.99
CA THR A 53 1.72 0.75 9.21
C THR A 53 0.76 0.76 10.39
N SER A 54 1.25 0.92 11.60
CA SER A 54 0.41 1.01 12.79
C SER A 54 0.91 2.08 13.76
N SER A 55 -0.03 2.59 14.57
CA SER A 55 0.24 3.51 15.67
C SER A 55 -0.56 3.10 16.89
N ASN A 56 -0.40 3.82 18.00
CA ASN A 56 -1.25 3.65 19.19
C ASN A 56 -2.73 4.01 18.90
N GLU A 57 -3.00 4.78 17.84
CA GLU A 57 -4.34 5.23 17.48
C GLU A 57 -5.03 4.29 16.47
N GLY A 58 -4.27 3.39 15.83
CA GLY A 58 -4.82 2.44 14.86
C GLY A 58 -3.83 2.01 13.78
N CYS A 59 -4.39 1.46 12.72
CA CYS A 59 -3.64 1.02 11.55
C CYS A 59 -3.87 1.99 10.39
N ASP A 60 -2.84 2.16 9.56
CA ASP A 60 -2.87 2.95 8.34
C ASP A 60 -2.48 2.08 7.14
N ALA A 61 -3.05 2.38 5.99
CA ALA A 61 -2.73 1.74 4.72
C ALA A 61 -2.60 2.79 3.62
N SER A 62 -1.40 2.94 3.07
CA SER A 62 -1.13 3.95 2.06
C SER A 62 -0.62 3.36 0.73
N PRO A 63 -1.05 3.90 -0.41
CA PRO A 63 -0.55 3.50 -1.72
C PRO A 63 0.87 4.00 -1.94
N ARG A 64 1.71 3.15 -2.56
CA ARG A 64 3.04 3.49 -3.03
C ARG A 64 3.16 3.04 -4.48
N GLY A 65 3.59 3.93 -5.36
CA GLY A 65 3.65 3.63 -6.79
C GLY A 65 4.69 4.45 -7.52
N ASP A 66 5.32 3.82 -8.53
CA ASP A 66 6.29 4.43 -9.45
C ASP A 66 6.50 3.46 -10.63
N ALA A 67 7.50 3.67 -11.46
CA ALA A 67 7.89 2.70 -12.48
C ALA A 67 8.15 1.30 -11.89
N PRO A 68 7.87 0.21 -12.63
CA PRO A 68 8.15 -1.14 -12.16
C PRO A 68 9.56 -1.29 -11.58
N GLY A 69 9.68 -1.93 -10.42
CA GLY A 69 10.94 -2.10 -9.72
C GLY A 69 11.39 -0.90 -8.88
N PHE A 70 10.49 0.02 -8.57
CA PHE A 70 10.79 1.19 -7.72
C PHE A 70 11.19 0.83 -6.29
N VAL A 71 10.75 -0.30 -5.79
CA VAL A 71 11.24 -0.87 -4.53
C VAL A 71 12.51 -1.66 -4.84
N TYR A 72 13.60 -1.25 -4.23
CA TYR A 72 14.93 -1.82 -4.49
C TYR A 72 15.26 -2.93 -3.50
N CYS A 73 15.67 -4.11 -4.00
CA CYS A 73 16.15 -5.22 -3.18
C CYS A 73 17.64 -4.98 -2.86
N LEU A 74 17.94 -4.46 -1.68
CA LEU A 74 19.32 -4.12 -1.29
C LEU A 74 20.17 -5.39 -1.12
N ASP A 75 19.62 -6.39 -0.44
CA ASP A 75 20.21 -7.72 -0.24
C ASP A 75 19.10 -8.79 -0.15
N ASP A 76 19.35 -9.94 0.47
CA ASP A 76 18.36 -11.03 0.57
C ASP A 76 17.29 -10.79 1.64
N THR A 77 17.51 -9.84 2.53
CA THR A 77 16.62 -9.56 3.67
C THR A 77 16.16 -8.11 3.76
N THR A 78 16.66 -7.23 2.90
CA THR A 78 16.41 -5.79 3.01
C THR A 78 15.85 -5.19 1.72
N LEU A 79 14.75 -4.43 1.86
CA LEU A 79 14.17 -3.61 0.80
C LEU A 79 14.35 -2.13 1.10
N LEU A 80 14.51 -1.32 0.04
CA LEU A 80 14.45 0.14 0.10
C LEU A 80 13.25 0.64 -0.69
N ILE A 81 12.39 1.45 -0.06
CA ILE A 81 11.21 2.05 -0.65
C ILE A 81 11.42 3.57 -0.70
N PRO A 82 11.38 4.22 -1.87
CA PRO A 82 11.53 5.66 -1.95
C PRO A 82 10.32 6.38 -1.38
N GLU A 83 10.54 7.45 -0.63
CA GLU A 83 9.49 8.42 -0.35
C GLU A 83 9.41 9.42 -1.50
N ARG A 84 8.30 9.39 -2.23
CA ARG A 84 8.01 10.33 -3.33
C ARG A 84 7.21 11.52 -2.80
N PRO A 85 7.29 12.69 -3.45
CA PRO A 85 6.46 13.84 -3.09
C PRO A 85 4.97 13.49 -3.04
N GLY A 86 4.27 14.07 -2.07
CA GLY A 86 2.84 13.89 -1.85
C GLY A 86 2.31 15.02 -0.97
N ASN A 87 1.21 14.78 -0.28
CA ASN A 87 0.50 15.79 0.56
C ASN A 87 1.26 16.19 1.85
N ARG A 88 2.39 15.56 2.17
CA ARG A 88 3.23 15.81 3.36
C ARG A 88 2.57 15.52 4.71
N ILE A 89 1.45 14.81 4.75
CA ILE A 89 0.82 14.39 6.02
C ILE A 89 1.77 13.45 6.79
N ALA A 90 2.49 12.58 6.07
CA ALA A 90 3.58 11.76 6.61
C ALA A 90 3.16 10.72 7.67
N ASP A 91 1.89 10.31 7.71
CA ASP A 91 1.37 9.37 8.71
C ASP A 91 2.18 8.07 8.75
N SER A 92 2.42 7.44 7.59
CA SER A 92 3.20 6.20 7.53
C SER A 92 4.61 6.35 8.09
N MET A 93 5.30 7.49 7.84
CA MET A 93 6.63 7.75 8.39
C MET A 93 6.59 7.96 9.89
N SER A 94 5.62 8.73 10.39
CA SER A 94 5.41 8.95 11.83
C SER A 94 5.10 7.63 12.54
N ASN A 95 4.28 6.78 11.92
CA ASN A 95 3.98 5.44 12.45
C ASN A 95 5.24 4.59 12.54
N ILE A 96 6.07 4.52 11.48
CA ILE A 96 7.31 3.74 11.44
C ILE A 96 8.31 4.17 12.53
N ILE A 97 8.40 5.46 12.83
CA ILE A 97 9.27 5.95 13.92
C ILE A 97 8.83 5.41 15.29
N ASN A 98 7.53 5.31 15.52
CA ASN A 98 6.97 4.89 16.79
C ASN A 98 6.75 3.38 16.88
N HIS A 99 6.39 2.74 15.77
CA HIS A 99 6.09 1.31 15.64
C HIS A 99 6.68 0.80 14.33
N SER A 100 7.74 0.01 14.43
CA SER A 100 8.51 -0.43 13.27
C SER A 100 7.84 -1.52 12.43
N GLU A 101 6.81 -2.21 12.95
CA GLU A 101 6.12 -3.28 12.23
C GLU A 101 5.37 -2.74 11.03
N ILE A 102 5.77 -3.17 9.83
CA ILE A 102 5.15 -2.79 8.57
C ILE A 102 4.88 -3.98 7.67
N GLY A 103 3.92 -3.80 6.76
CA GLY A 103 3.59 -4.79 5.74
C GLY A 103 3.49 -4.15 4.36
N LEU A 104 3.99 -4.86 3.36
CA LEU A 104 3.83 -4.51 1.95
C LEU A 104 2.99 -5.56 1.23
N LEU A 105 2.10 -5.11 0.37
CA LEU A 105 1.39 -5.97 -0.56
C LEU A 105 1.65 -5.48 -1.98
N PHE A 106 2.50 -6.20 -2.71
CA PHE A 106 2.86 -5.89 -4.09
C PHE A 106 1.83 -6.39 -5.07
N LEU A 107 1.50 -5.55 -6.06
CA LEU A 107 0.58 -5.84 -7.15
C LEU A 107 1.25 -5.59 -8.50
N ILE A 108 0.92 -6.43 -9.48
CA ILE A 108 1.29 -6.22 -10.88
C ILE A 108 0.01 -6.15 -11.69
N PRO A 109 -0.28 -5.05 -12.40
CA PRO A 109 -1.48 -4.94 -13.22
C PRO A 109 -1.65 -6.13 -14.18
N GLY A 110 -2.84 -6.73 -14.21
CA GLY A 110 -3.16 -7.90 -15.01
C GLY A 110 -2.73 -9.25 -14.40
N ARG A 111 -2.12 -9.26 -13.20
CA ARG A 111 -1.86 -10.49 -12.43
C ARG A 111 -2.76 -10.56 -11.20
N ASP A 112 -3.34 -11.74 -10.99
CA ASP A 112 -4.25 -11.97 -9.85
C ASP A 112 -3.51 -12.38 -8.56
N ASP A 113 -2.31 -12.93 -8.68
CA ASP A 113 -1.45 -13.24 -7.53
C ASP A 113 -0.75 -11.98 -6.99
N THR A 114 -0.47 -11.96 -5.69
CA THR A 114 0.22 -10.86 -5.02
C THR A 114 1.35 -11.38 -4.15
N LEU A 115 2.33 -10.54 -3.85
CA LEU A 115 3.41 -10.84 -2.92
C LEU A 115 3.22 -9.99 -1.66
N ARG A 116 3.13 -10.64 -0.49
CA ARG A 116 3.21 -9.98 0.81
C ARG A 116 4.63 -10.04 1.33
N VAL A 117 5.08 -8.92 1.90
CA VAL A 117 6.34 -8.81 2.65
C VAL A 117 6.04 -8.10 3.96
N ASN A 118 6.35 -8.72 5.08
CA ASN A 118 6.23 -8.14 6.42
C ASN A 118 7.63 -7.99 7.03
N GLY A 119 7.79 -7.03 7.92
CA GLY A 119 9.04 -6.82 8.63
C GLY A 119 9.08 -5.55 9.46
N HIS A 120 10.30 -5.09 9.75
CA HIS A 120 10.55 -3.88 10.52
C HIS A 120 11.03 -2.76 9.60
N GLY A 121 10.32 -1.64 9.61
CA GLY A 121 10.63 -0.44 8.84
C GLY A 121 11.46 0.55 9.62
N TYR A 122 12.38 1.21 8.92
CA TYR A 122 13.22 2.30 9.43
C TYR A 122 13.28 3.40 8.39
N LEU A 123 13.31 4.66 8.83
CA LEU A 123 13.51 5.77 7.92
C LEU A 123 15.00 6.06 7.76
N THR A 124 15.42 6.36 6.52
CA THR A 124 16.81 6.69 6.22
C THR A 124 16.93 7.83 5.21
N ASP A 125 17.85 8.74 5.47
CA ASP A 125 18.31 9.77 4.55
C ASP A 125 19.72 9.47 4.00
N HIS A 126 20.22 8.23 4.17
CA HIS A 126 21.57 7.81 3.79
C HIS A 126 21.82 8.01 2.29
N PRO A 127 22.74 8.93 1.88
CA PRO A 127 22.86 9.34 0.48
C PRO A 127 23.18 8.21 -0.50
N PRO A 128 24.01 7.18 -0.18
CA PRO A 128 24.21 6.04 -1.05
C PRO A 128 22.92 5.27 -1.35
N TYR A 129 22.03 5.06 -0.36
CA TYR A 129 20.75 4.36 -0.55
C TYR A 129 19.77 5.20 -1.37
N LEU A 130 19.69 6.50 -1.09
CA LEU A 130 18.83 7.40 -1.84
C LEU A 130 19.19 7.48 -3.33
N LYS A 131 20.48 7.38 -3.65
CA LYS A 131 20.94 7.34 -5.05
C LYS A 131 20.45 6.12 -5.82
N LEU A 132 20.33 4.95 -5.16
CA LEU A 132 19.78 3.74 -5.77
C LEU A 132 18.29 3.88 -6.15
N LEU A 133 17.60 4.80 -5.48
CA LEU A 133 16.16 5.06 -5.63
C LEU A 133 15.86 6.26 -6.53
N ALA A 134 16.89 6.82 -7.18
CA ALA A 134 16.72 7.97 -8.07
C ALA A 134 15.82 7.60 -9.27
N ALA A 135 14.88 8.49 -9.60
CA ALA A 135 14.01 8.38 -10.76
C ALA A 135 13.90 9.72 -11.49
N ARG A 136 13.86 9.70 -12.83
CA ARG A 136 13.80 10.93 -13.66
C ARG A 136 14.82 12.00 -13.25
N ALA A 137 16.05 11.57 -12.95
CA ALA A 137 17.16 12.41 -12.47
C ALA A 137 16.91 13.12 -11.12
N LYS A 138 15.87 12.73 -10.37
CA LYS A 138 15.60 13.22 -9.01
C LYS A 138 15.88 12.12 -7.98
N THR A 139 16.62 12.45 -6.95
CA THR A 139 16.89 11.58 -5.81
C THR A 139 15.87 11.88 -4.72
N PRO A 140 15.20 10.87 -4.12
CA PRO A 140 14.29 11.12 -3.01
C PRO A 140 15.07 11.70 -1.81
N LYS A 141 14.38 12.43 -0.93
CA LYS A 141 14.97 12.98 0.29
C LYS A 141 15.00 11.99 1.44
N LEU A 142 14.15 10.97 1.36
CA LEU A 142 13.93 9.98 2.40
C LEU A 142 13.58 8.64 1.75
N ALA A 143 13.91 7.54 2.44
CA ALA A 143 13.50 6.20 2.09
C ALA A 143 13.07 5.43 3.33
N ILE A 144 12.21 4.44 3.14
CA ILE A 144 11.92 3.42 4.12
C ILE A 144 12.83 2.23 3.82
N MET A 145 13.61 1.81 4.80
CA MET A 145 14.35 0.56 4.80
C MET A 145 13.49 -0.48 5.53
N LEU A 146 13.23 -1.60 4.90
CA LEU A 146 12.44 -2.70 5.48
C LEU A 146 13.33 -3.93 5.66
N ASP A 147 13.54 -4.35 6.90
CA ASP A 147 14.14 -5.63 7.27
C ASP A 147 13.05 -6.71 7.27
N ILE A 148 13.18 -7.69 6.37
CA ILE A 148 12.16 -8.72 6.11
C ILE A 148 12.16 -9.74 7.25
N THR A 149 10.97 -9.99 7.81
CA THR A 149 10.73 -11.08 8.77
C THR A 149 9.92 -12.22 8.17
N GLU A 150 9.06 -11.93 7.19
CA GLU A 150 8.23 -12.91 6.52
C GLU A 150 7.85 -12.42 5.12
N LEU A 151 7.88 -13.31 4.14
CA LEU A 151 7.26 -13.03 2.83
C LEU A 151 6.65 -14.29 2.23
N TYR A 152 5.60 -14.12 1.43
CA TYR A 152 4.94 -15.20 0.69
C TYR A 152 3.94 -14.71 -0.35
N PHE A 153 3.68 -15.56 -1.35
CA PHE A 153 2.67 -15.28 -2.36
C PHE A 153 1.26 -15.62 -1.88
N HIS A 154 0.31 -14.74 -2.20
CA HIS A 154 -1.12 -14.97 -2.01
C HIS A 154 -1.76 -15.57 -3.26
N CYS A 155 -2.83 -16.34 -3.03
CA CYS A 155 -3.63 -16.90 -4.10
C CYS A 155 -4.46 -15.82 -4.84
N PRO A 156 -4.89 -16.10 -6.08
CA PRO A 156 -5.57 -15.14 -6.94
C PRO A 156 -7.05 -14.91 -6.59
N LYS A 157 -7.61 -15.65 -5.64
CA LYS A 157 -9.08 -15.72 -5.41
C LYS A 157 -9.76 -14.37 -5.18
N ALA A 158 -9.10 -13.43 -4.50
CA ALA A 158 -9.66 -12.10 -4.23
C ALA A 158 -9.82 -11.30 -5.54
N PHE A 159 -8.79 -11.30 -6.37
CA PHE A 159 -8.76 -10.59 -7.65
C PHE A 159 -9.74 -11.20 -8.66
N ILE A 160 -9.81 -12.55 -8.73
CA ILE A 160 -10.78 -13.25 -9.58
C ILE A 160 -12.22 -12.91 -9.17
N ARG A 161 -12.53 -12.93 -7.86
CA ARG A 161 -13.88 -12.59 -7.38
C ARG A 161 -14.26 -11.15 -7.63
N SER A 162 -13.32 -10.21 -7.45
CA SER A 162 -13.56 -8.79 -7.69
C SER A 162 -13.59 -8.43 -9.18
N GLY A 163 -12.92 -9.23 -10.03
CA GLY A 163 -12.71 -8.88 -11.44
C GLY A 163 -11.88 -7.61 -11.61
N LEU A 164 -10.93 -7.35 -10.69
CA LEU A 164 -10.22 -6.07 -10.60
C LEU A 164 -9.53 -5.67 -11.92
N TRP A 165 -9.02 -6.65 -12.67
CA TRP A 165 -8.33 -6.43 -13.94
C TRP A 165 -9.21 -6.60 -15.17
N ASP A 166 -10.49 -6.92 -14.99
CA ASP A 166 -11.45 -7.04 -16.09
C ASP A 166 -11.92 -5.64 -16.52
N THR A 167 -11.36 -5.14 -17.61
CA THR A 167 -11.67 -3.79 -18.13
C THR A 167 -13.14 -3.60 -18.52
N SER A 168 -13.87 -4.69 -18.81
CA SER A 168 -15.31 -4.62 -19.10
C SER A 168 -16.14 -4.26 -17.87
N ARG A 169 -15.57 -4.39 -16.68
CA ARG A 169 -16.20 -4.10 -15.38
C ARG A 169 -15.69 -2.78 -14.77
N HIS A 170 -14.84 -2.06 -15.48
CA HIS A 170 -14.38 -0.75 -14.99
C HIS A 170 -15.54 0.23 -14.99
N MET A 171 -15.69 0.93 -13.88
CA MET A 171 -16.70 1.96 -13.69
C MET A 171 -16.43 3.15 -14.63
N PRO A 172 -17.46 3.72 -15.28
CA PRO A 172 -17.33 4.98 -16.02
C PRO A 172 -16.78 6.10 -15.14
N ALA A 173 -15.92 6.95 -15.70
CA ALA A 173 -15.24 8.00 -14.93
C ALA A 173 -16.19 9.06 -14.34
N ASP A 174 -17.39 9.22 -14.90
CA ASP A 174 -18.42 10.17 -14.51
C ASP A 174 -19.46 9.60 -13.51
N GLU A 175 -19.32 8.33 -13.13
CA GLU A 175 -20.24 7.67 -12.18
C GLU A 175 -20.00 8.13 -10.73
N LEU A 176 -18.79 8.57 -10.41
CA LEU A 176 -18.46 9.18 -9.11
C LEU A 176 -18.07 10.66 -9.28
N PRO A 177 -18.33 11.49 -8.26
CA PRO A 177 -17.81 12.86 -8.24
C PRO A 177 -16.28 12.89 -8.34
N THR A 178 -15.75 14.04 -8.79
CA THR A 178 -14.29 14.27 -8.78
C THR A 178 -13.72 14.23 -7.36
N LEU A 179 -12.43 13.93 -7.22
CA LEU A 179 -11.75 13.91 -5.93
C LEU A 179 -11.88 15.25 -5.20
N GLY A 180 -11.72 16.38 -5.93
CA GLY A 180 -11.86 17.72 -5.37
C GLY A 180 -13.25 17.95 -4.79
N ARG A 181 -14.30 17.54 -5.49
CA ARG A 181 -15.66 17.62 -4.99
C ARG A 181 -15.87 16.78 -3.74
N MET A 182 -15.45 15.52 -3.76
CA MET A 182 -15.60 14.62 -2.60
C MET A 182 -14.94 15.18 -1.35
N ILE A 183 -13.70 15.70 -1.47
CA ILE A 183 -12.97 16.30 -0.35
C ILE A 183 -13.70 17.55 0.18
N LEU A 184 -14.17 18.44 -0.70
CA LEU A 184 -14.86 19.66 -0.28
C LEU A 184 -16.19 19.35 0.42
N GLU A 185 -16.95 18.37 -0.07
CA GLU A 185 -18.20 17.94 0.58
C GLU A 185 -17.92 17.34 1.97
N GLN A 186 -16.84 16.58 2.13
CA GLN A 186 -16.43 16.04 3.44
C GLN A 186 -16.05 17.14 4.43
N ILE A 187 -15.38 18.20 3.97
CA ILE A 187 -14.94 19.31 4.84
C ILE A 187 -16.11 20.22 5.21
N ASN A 188 -16.97 20.57 4.25
CA ASN A 188 -17.99 21.61 4.39
C ASN A 188 -19.39 21.07 4.72
N GLY A 189 -19.62 19.75 4.51
CA GLY A 189 -20.93 19.12 4.70
C GLY A 189 -21.94 19.39 3.58
N GLU A 190 -21.54 20.15 2.54
CA GLU A 190 -22.38 20.51 1.40
C GLU A 190 -21.57 20.56 0.09
N PRO A 191 -22.21 20.37 -1.09
CA PRO A 191 -21.54 20.46 -2.36
C PRO A 191 -20.93 21.84 -2.61
N PRO A 192 -19.71 21.94 -3.18
CA PRO A 192 -19.12 23.21 -3.57
C PRO A 192 -19.87 23.85 -4.73
N SER A 193 -19.72 25.18 -4.90
CA SER A 193 -20.11 25.81 -6.16
C SER A 193 -19.34 25.21 -7.33
N LYS A 194 -19.94 25.25 -8.53
CA LYS A 194 -19.27 24.72 -9.74
C LYS A 194 -17.93 25.41 -10.00
N GLU A 195 -17.84 26.72 -9.82
CA GLU A 195 -16.61 27.49 -10.02
C GLU A 195 -15.50 27.03 -9.05
N LEU A 196 -15.84 26.83 -7.77
CA LEU A 196 -14.87 26.35 -6.77
C LEU A 196 -14.43 24.92 -7.10
N GLN A 197 -15.35 24.05 -7.50
CA GLN A 197 -15.02 22.68 -7.91
C GLN A 197 -14.07 22.68 -9.10
N ASP A 198 -14.40 23.40 -10.19
CA ASP A 198 -13.59 23.45 -11.41
C ASP A 198 -12.17 23.96 -11.11
N ASN A 199 -12.02 24.95 -10.24
CA ASN A 199 -10.72 25.50 -9.84
C ASN A 199 -9.89 24.48 -9.06
N ILE A 200 -10.51 23.74 -8.12
CA ILE A 200 -9.80 22.73 -7.32
C ILE A 200 -9.46 21.51 -8.16
N ASP A 201 -10.37 21.04 -8.99
CA ASP A 201 -10.10 19.90 -9.88
C ASP A 201 -8.92 20.21 -10.83
N LYS A 202 -8.88 21.44 -11.37
CA LYS A 202 -7.75 21.90 -12.18
C LYS A 202 -6.45 21.94 -11.38
N ALA A 203 -6.45 22.49 -10.17
CA ALA A 203 -5.27 22.57 -9.32
C ALA A 203 -4.74 21.18 -8.94
N LEU A 204 -5.62 20.22 -8.62
CA LEU A 204 -5.24 18.83 -8.32
C LEU A 204 -4.67 18.11 -9.54
N ASP A 205 -5.21 18.36 -10.74
CA ASP A 205 -4.71 17.78 -11.99
C ASP A 205 -3.31 18.35 -12.35
N GLU A 206 -3.12 19.66 -12.19
CA GLU A 206 -1.82 20.32 -12.39
C GLU A 206 -0.78 19.78 -11.38
N ASP A 207 -1.09 19.74 -10.09
CA ASP A 207 -0.21 19.20 -9.06
C ASP A 207 0.18 17.74 -9.33
N SER A 208 -0.79 16.91 -9.72
CA SER A 208 -0.56 15.50 -10.05
C SER A 208 0.35 15.28 -11.26
N ARG A 209 0.46 16.26 -12.17
CA ARG A 209 1.35 16.18 -13.34
C ARG A 209 2.73 16.76 -13.08
N GLU A 210 2.81 17.86 -12.35
CA GLU A 210 4.04 18.65 -12.17
C GLU A 210 4.89 18.16 -11.00
N ASN A 211 4.26 17.63 -9.95
CA ASN A 211 4.88 17.29 -8.67
C ASN A 211 4.99 15.76 -8.40
N LEU A 212 5.04 14.93 -9.44
CA LEU A 212 5.23 13.47 -9.29
C LEU A 212 6.60 13.11 -8.68
N TYR A 213 7.63 13.98 -8.84
CA TYR A 213 9.01 13.72 -8.38
C TYR A 213 9.66 14.94 -7.75
#